data_e6e130bb19c4a4b1e6b61fefe67ec282
#
_entry.id   e6e130bb19c4a4b1e6b61fefe67ec282
#
_cell.length_a   1.000
_cell.length_b   1.000
_cell.length_c   1.000
_cell.angle_alpha   90.00
_cell.angle_beta   90.00
_cell.angle_gamma   90.00
#
_symmetry.space_group_name_H-M   'P 1'
#
loop_
_entity.id
_entity.type
_entity.pdbx_description
1 polymer ?
#
loop_
_entity_poly.entity_id
_entity_poly.type
_entity_poly.pdbx_seq_one_letter_code
_entity_poly.pdbx_strand_id
1 'polypeptide(L)'
;MKSSILFPGGPIVPDRNFYEGEKLPSLVILDDGIIKFKDNKYFSTCYSPLRMIELGIFGHGYFGIKDVDSGEFKKILNLVPNFSDHLNEEMRSKILSSPQKFSLNRYGIRAGLDHTAWIENKWIHSDDPYGWFNWYIRFYYGRRHNDDFRQINRFRSFVKRHWGMLNGYCQKSNTPMDQAEYKYQKTCQGLLQWAWDHKVDPNGKI
;
A
#
# COMPACT_ATOMS: atom_id res chain seq x y z
N MET A 1 19.85 18.42 17.42
CA MET A 1 19.20 18.97 16.21
C MET A 1 18.96 17.82 15.23
N LYS A 2 17.71 17.38 15.06
CA LYS A 2 17.39 16.37 14.05
C LYS A 2 17.36 17.08 12.70
N SER A 3 18.28 16.76 11.79
CA SER A 3 18.25 17.26 10.43
C SER A 3 16.99 16.72 9.76
N SER A 4 16.03 17.61 9.49
CA SER A 4 14.92 17.34 8.61
C SER A 4 15.46 17.09 7.21
N ILE A 5 15.55 15.84 6.80
CA ILE A 5 15.86 15.49 5.42
C ILE A 5 14.61 15.86 4.62
N LEU A 6 14.67 17.01 3.97
CA LEU A 6 13.63 17.48 3.05
C LEU A 6 13.55 16.53 1.84
N PHE A 7 12.34 16.21 1.43
CA PHE A 7 12.10 15.78 0.07
C PHE A 7 12.68 16.84 -0.87
N PRO A 8 13.50 16.51 -1.84
CA PRO A 8 13.92 17.48 -2.83
C PRO A 8 12.66 18.07 -3.50
N GLY A 9 12.27 19.28 -3.08
CA GLY A 9 11.19 20.06 -3.68
C GLY A 9 9.78 19.90 -3.10
N GLY A 10 9.59 19.24 -1.97
CA GLY A 10 8.29 19.20 -1.27
C GLY A 10 8.28 20.07 -0.01
N PRO A 11 7.22 20.85 0.27
CA PRO A 11 7.06 21.51 1.54
C PRO A 11 6.96 20.47 2.66
N ILE A 12 7.47 20.79 3.86
CA ILE A 12 7.13 20.05 5.09
C ILE A 12 5.63 20.22 5.25
N VAL A 13 4.88 19.14 5.02
CA VAL A 13 3.45 19.16 5.32
C VAL A 13 3.33 18.85 6.80
N PRO A 14 2.80 19.77 7.63
CA PRO A 14 2.51 19.47 9.03
C PRO A 14 1.52 18.32 9.11
N ASP A 15 1.52 17.61 10.22
CA ASP A 15 0.51 16.60 10.53
C ASP A 15 -0.88 17.19 10.33
N ARG A 16 -1.52 16.82 9.23
CA ARG A 16 -2.87 17.24 8.92
C ARG A 16 -3.76 16.04 8.84
N ASN A 17 -4.81 16.10 9.61
CA ASN A 17 -5.92 15.17 9.51
C ASN A 17 -7.01 15.85 8.66
N PHE A 18 -7.04 15.58 7.35
CA PHE A 18 -8.01 16.18 6.42
C PHE A 18 -9.46 15.74 6.65
N TYR A 19 -9.72 14.99 7.73
CA TYR A 19 -11.03 14.43 8.01
C TYR A 19 -12.03 15.42 8.61
N GLU A 20 -11.58 16.61 9.01
CA GLU A 20 -12.43 17.64 9.62
C GLU A 20 -12.79 18.75 8.63
N GLY A 21 -13.49 18.39 7.54
CA GLY A 21 -14.11 19.38 6.62
C GLY A 21 -13.19 19.98 5.56
N GLU A 22 -11.92 19.61 5.48
CA GLU A 22 -11.03 20.04 4.39
C GLU A 22 -11.24 19.17 3.13
N LYS A 23 -11.10 19.78 1.94
CA LYS A 23 -11.13 19.02 0.68
C LYS A 23 -9.99 18.02 0.65
N LEU A 24 -10.32 16.77 0.33
CA LEU A 24 -9.32 15.74 0.07
C LEU A 24 -8.35 16.21 -1.01
N PRO A 25 -7.04 15.90 -0.87
CA PRO A 25 -6.08 16.17 -1.92
C PRO A 25 -6.56 15.57 -3.24
N SER A 26 -6.52 16.37 -4.29
CA SER A 26 -6.99 15.92 -5.60
C SER A 26 -6.12 14.79 -6.11
N LEU A 27 -6.73 13.66 -6.40
CA LEU A 27 -6.11 12.56 -7.12
C LEU A 27 -6.20 12.84 -8.63
N VAL A 28 -5.22 12.36 -9.37
CA VAL A 28 -5.27 12.27 -10.83
C VAL A 28 -5.11 10.81 -11.20
N ILE A 29 -6.08 10.28 -11.92
CA ILE A 29 -5.98 8.96 -12.53
C ILE A 29 -5.58 9.19 -13.97
N LEU A 30 -4.46 8.63 -14.39
CA LEU A 30 -3.97 8.70 -15.77
C LEU A 30 -4.66 7.64 -16.65
N ASP A 31 -4.59 7.80 -17.96
CA ASP A 31 -5.18 6.87 -18.93
C ASP A 31 -4.63 5.44 -18.79
N ASP A 32 -3.40 5.30 -18.30
CA ASP A 32 -2.79 4.00 -17.98
C ASP A 32 -3.21 3.43 -16.60
N GLY A 33 -4.18 4.05 -15.94
CA GLY A 33 -4.69 3.65 -14.63
C GLY A 33 -3.81 4.04 -13.43
N ILE A 34 -2.71 4.75 -13.65
CA ILE A 34 -1.82 5.20 -12.57
C ILE A 34 -2.48 6.32 -11.78
N ILE A 35 -2.52 6.14 -10.47
CA ILE A 35 -3.02 7.13 -9.50
C ILE A 35 -1.85 8.01 -9.08
N LYS A 36 -1.97 9.30 -9.30
CA LYS A 36 -1.03 10.33 -8.86
C LYS A 36 -1.66 11.22 -7.81
N PHE A 37 -0.82 11.73 -6.90
CA PHE A 37 -1.22 12.66 -5.84
C PHE A 37 -0.69 14.04 -6.21
N LYS A 38 -1.59 15.04 -6.36
CA LYS A 38 -1.20 16.40 -6.79
C LYS A 38 -0.22 17.07 -5.83
N ASP A 39 -0.36 16.80 -4.55
CA ASP A 39 0.48 17.33 -3.49
C ASP A 39 1.76 16.51 -3.25
N ASN A 40 1.92 15.36 -3.93
CA ASN A 40 3.11 14.52 -3.82
C ASN A 40 3.49 13.85 -5.15
N LYS A 41 4.29 14.56 -5.94
CA LYS A 41 4.74 14.09 -7.26
C LYS A 41 5.67 12.87 -7.25
N TYR A 42 6.16 12.47 -6.07
CA TYR A 42 7.09 11.34 -5.91
C TYR A 42 6.39 10.05 -5.49
N PHE A 43 5.08 10.08 -5.38
CA PHE A 43 4.28 8.93 -5.02
C PHE A 43 3.15 8.71 -6.01
N SER A 44 3.10 7.52 -6.58
CA SER A 44 2.00 7.06 -7.44
C SER A 44 1.81 5.57 -7.29
N THR A 45 0.61 5.09 -7.54
CA THR A 45 0.21 3.70 -7.33
C THR A 45 -0.65 3.21 -8.49
N CYS A 46 -0.74 1.89 -8.68
CA CYS A 46 -1.64 1.28 -9.67
C CYS A 46 -3.03 0.99 -9.11
N TYR A 47 -3.17 0.83 -7.80
CA TYR A 47 -4.42 0.40 -7.18
C TYR A 47 -4.81 1.32 -6.04
N SER A 48 -6.08 1.74 -6.00
CA SER A 48 -6.65 2.36 -4.81
C SER A 48 -6.80 1.34 -3.67
N PRO A 49 -6.89 1.76 -2.40
CA PRO A 49 -7.12 0.86 -1.27
C PRO A 49 -8.37 -0.01 -1.43
N LEU A 50 -9.47 0.57 -1.88
CA LEU A 50 -10.70 -0.19 -2.14
C LEU A 50 -10.49 -1.24 -3.20
N ARG A 51 -9.83 -0.89 -4.30
CA ARG A 51 -9.54 -1.84 -5.37
C ARG A 51 -8.66 -2.99 -4.90
N MET A 52 -7.70 -2.74 -4.01
CA MET A 52 -6.87 -3.78 -3.40
C MET A 52 -7.71 -4.76 -2.56
N ILE A 53 -8.71 -4.26 -1.84
CA ILE A 53 -9.62 -5.08 -1.04
C ILE A 53 -10.56 -5.90 -1.95
N GLU A 54 -11.17 -5.26 -2.96
CA GLU A 54 -12.02 -5.93 -3.95
C GLU A 54 -11.30 -7.11 -4.62
N LEU A 55 -10.07 -6.88 -5.05
CA LEU A 55 -9.22 -7.89 -5.68
C LEU A 55 -8.72 -8.97 -4.70
N GLY A 56 -8.99 -8.83 -3.41
CA GLY A 56 -8.53 -9.77 -2.39
C GLY A 56 -7.01 -9.89 -2.32
N ILE A 57 -6.27 -8.79 -2.59
CA ILE A 57 -4.80 -8.82 -2.70
C ILE A 57 -4.13 -9.42 -1.46
N PHE A 58 -4.68 -9.18 -0.27
CA PHE A 58 -4.14 -9.73 0.98
C PHE A 58 -4.68 -11.13 1.32
N GLY A 59 -5.54 -11.69 0.49
CA GLY A 59 -6.39 -12.79 0.87
C GLY A 59 -7.48 -12.31 1.84
N HIS A 60 -7.70 -13.05 2.92
CA HIS A 60 -8.61 -12.62 3.98
C HIS A 60 -7.83 -12.27 5.25
N GLY A 61 -8.38 -11.37 6.06
CA GLY A 61 -7.94 -11.14 7.42
C GLY A 61 -6.77 -10.18 7.60
N TYR A 62 -6.57 -9.22 6.71
CA TYR A 62 -5.48 -8.25 6.88
C TYR A 62 -5.57 -7.50 8.22
N PHE A 63 -6.77 -7.04 8.59
CA PHE A 63 -7.02 -6.36 9.87
C PHE A 63 -7.45 -7.31 11.01
N GLY A 64 -7.50 -8.63 10.74
CA GLY A 64 -7.77 -9.66 11.75
C GLY A 64 -6.53 -10.12 12.52
N ILE A 65 -5.47 -9.33 12.53
CA ILE A 65 -4.24 -9.61 13.27
C ILE A 65 -4.55 -9.54 14.77
N LYS A 66 -4.36 -10.65 15.50
CA LYS A 66 -4.77 -10.80 16.90
C LYS A 66 -4.10 -9.84 17.88
N ASP A 67 -2.90 -9.38 17.55
CA ASP A 67 -2.07 -8.55 18.45
C ASP A 67 -2.37 -7.05 18.30
N VAL A 68 -3.31 -6.69 17.44
CA VAL A 68 -3.76 -5.30 17.27
C VAL A 68 -5.19 -5.20 17.76
N ASP A 69 -5.45 -4.29 18.69
CA ASP A 69 -6.76 -4.07 19.28
C ASP A 69 -7.83 -3.82 18.19
N SER A 70 -8.94 -4.55 18.27
CA SER A 70 -10.10 -4.36 17.39
C SER A 70 -10.65 -2.92 17.43
N GLY A 71 -10.38 -2.18 18.49
CA GLY A 71 -10.65 -0.73 18.61
C GLY A 71 -9.86 0.10 17.60
N GLU A 72 -8.65 -0.29 17.26
CA GLU A 72 -7.85 0.41 16.23
C GLU A 72 -8.45 0.28 14.83
N PHE A 73 -9.03 -0.87 14.50
CA PHE A 73 -9.75 -1.01 13.22
C PHE A 73 -10.96 -0.07 13.14
N LYS A 74 -11.73 0.06 14.23
CA LYS A 74 -12.82 1.04 14.31
C LYS A 74 -12.30 2.46 14.13
N LYS A 75 -11.17 2.80 14.73
CA LYS A 75 -10.53 4.12 14.53
C LYS A 75 -10.14 4.34 13.06
N ILE A 76 -9.60 3.32 12.37
CA ILE A 76 -9.28 3.42 10.94
C ILE A 76 -10.54 3.67 10.12
N LEU A 77 -11.61 2.93 10.37
CA LEU A 77 -12.90 3.11 9.67
C LEU A 77 -13.50 4.48 9.97
N ASN A 78 -13.40 4.96 11.21
CA ASN A 78 -13.95 6.27 11.63
C ASN A 78 -13.08 7.45 11.17
N LEU A 79 -11.77 7.24 11.01
CA LEU A 79 -10.83 8.29 10.59
C LEU A 79 -10.82 8.52 9.08
N VAL A 80 -11.44 7.65 8.31
CA VAL A 80 -11.58 7.81 6.86
C VAL A 80 -13.07 8.02 6.56
N PRO A 81 -13.53 9.27 6.41
CA PRO A 81 -14.91 9.54 6.06
C PRO A 81 -15.30 8.71 4.83
N ASN A 82 -16.40 8.03 4.92
CA ASN A 82 -16.97 7.22 3.85
C ASN A 82 -16.18 5.96 3.45
N PHE A 83 -15.05 5.63 4.09
CA PHE A 83 -14.37 4.36 3.78
C PHE A 83 -15.24 3.16 4.13
N SER A 84 -15.90 3.21 5.29
CA SER A 84 -16.87 2.18 5.72
C SER A 84 -18.06 2.05 4.77
N ASP A 85 -18.50 3.16 4.18
CA ASP A 85 -19.68 3.21 3.30
C ASP A 85 -19.37 2.57 1.94
N HIS A 86 -18.12 2.56 1.54
CA HIS A 86 -17.64 1.90 0.31
C HIS A 86 -17.35 0.40 0.51
N LEU A 87 -17.33 -0.09 1.77
CA LEU A 87 -17.11 -1.49 2.07
C LEU A 87 -18.46 -2.21 2.15
N ASN A 88 -18.78 -3.02 1.17
CA ASN A 88 -19.87 -3.97 1.28
C ASN A 88 -19.53 -5.10 2.26
N GLU A 89 -20.49 -5.95 2.59
CA GLU A 89 -20.33 -7.00 3.59
C GLU A 89 -19.27 -8.04 3.21
N GLU A 90 -19.15 -8.35 1.92
CA GLU A 90 -18.10 -9.23 1.39
C GLU A 90 -16.70 -8.66 1.61
N MET A 91 -16.50 -7.38 1.31
CA MET A 91 -15.24 -6.69 1.55
C MET A 91 -14.88 -6.63 3.03
N ARG A 92 -15.87 -6.34 3.89
CA ARG A 92 -15.70 -6.35 5.36
C ARG A 92 -15.28 -7.73 5.84
N SER A 93 -15.95 -8.78 5.38
CA SER A 93 -15.60 -10.17 5.70
C SER A 93 -14.20 -10.51 5.24
N LYS A 94 -13.79 -10.09 4.04
CA LYS A 94 -12.44 -10.34 3.51
C LYS A 94 -11.35 -9.72 4.37
N ILE A 95 -11.50 -8.50 4.84
CA ILE A 95 -10.45 -7.79 5.57
C ILE A 95 -10.45 -8.03 7.08
N LEU A 96 -11.58 -8.44 7.66
CA LEU A 96 -11.76 -8.63 9.12
C LEU A 96 -11.66 -10.07 9.58
N SER A 97 -11.72 -11.05 8.64
CA SER A 97 -11.70 -12.46 9.02
C SER A 97 -10.41 -12.81 9.79
N SER A 98 -10.54 -13.70 10.78
CA SER A 98 -9.41 -14.25 11.53
C SER A 98 -9.49 -15.77 11.50
N PRO A 99 -8.39 -16.49 11.33
CA PRO A 99 -7.03 -16.03 11.03
C PRO A 99 -6.86 -15.56 9.58
N GLN A 100 -5.76 -14.85 9.31
CA GLN A 100 -5.43 -14.43 7.95
C GLN A 100 -5.25 -15.62 7.00
N LYS A 101 -5.91 -15.57 5.82
CA LYS A 101 -5.92 -16.67 4.84
C LYS A 101 -5.23 -16.25 3.53
N PHE A 102 -3.91 -16.41 3.47
CA PHE A 102 -3.11 -16.09 2.28
C PHE A 102 -3.50 -16.93 1.04
N SER A 103 -3.98 -18.15 1.24
CA SER A 103 -4.41 -19.02 0.13
C SER A 103 -5.54 -18.44 -0.72
N LEU A 104 -6.19 -17.39 -0.24
CA LEU A 104 -7.26 -16.70 -0.94
C LEU A 104 -6.80 -15.44 -1.68
N ASN A 105 -5.51 -15.11 -1.66
CA ASN A 105 -4.98 -14.04 -2.49
C ASN A 105 -4.74 -14.50 -3.93
N ARG A 106 -4.38 -13.58 -4.82
CA ARG A 106 -4.26 -13.86 -6.26
C ARG A 106 -3.41 -15.09 -6.60
N TYR A 107 -2.31 -15.30 -5.89
CA TYR A 107 -1.38 -16.41 -6.16
C TYR A 107 -1.46 -17.54 -5.12
N GLY A 108 -2.32 -17.43 -4.13
CA GLY A 108 -2.47 -18.42 -3.06
C GLY A 108 -1.26 -18.56 -2.16
N ILE A 109 -0.39 -17.57 -2.09
CA ILE A 109 0.91 -17.63 -1.40
C ILE A 109 1.12 -16.49 -0.42
N ARG A 110 1.89 -16.76 0.63
CA ARG A 110 2.36 -15.73 1.55
C ARG A 110 3.51 -14.94 0.92
N ALA A 111 3.34 -13.63 0.75
CA ALA A 111 4.39 -12.70 0.37
C ALA A 111 4.67 -11.73 1.52
N GLY A 112 5.95 -11.45 1.76
CA GLY A 112 6.40 -10.61 2.86
C GLY A 112 6.52 -11.34 4.20
N LEU A 113 6.85 -10.56 5.24
CA LEU A 113 6.98 -11.00 6.62
C LEU A 113 5.64 -10.81 7.36
N ASP A 114 5.56 -11.36 8.58
CA ASP A 114 4.40 -11.19 9.45
C ASP A 114 4.48 -9.90 10.28
N HIS A 115 3.42 -9.63 11.01
CA HIS A 115 3.30 -8.43 11.84
C HIS A 115 4.36 -8.37 12.93
N THR A 116 4.69 -9.50 13.58
CA THR A 116 5.74 -9.56 14.58
C THR A 116 7.08 -9.13 14.01
N ALA A 117 7.46 -9.66 12.84
CA ALA A 117 8.68 -9.26 12.15
C ALA A 117 8.65 -7.77 11.74
N TRP A 118 7.47 -7.19 11.43
CA TRP A 118 7.38 -5.76 11.13
C TRP A 118 7.66 -4.90 12.37
N ILE A 119 7.20 -5.32 13.55
CA ILE A 119 7.50 -4.66 14.83
C ILE A 119 8.99 -4.73 15.13
N GLU A 120 9.59 -5.93 15.07
CA GLU A 120 11.02 -6.16 15.33
C GLU A 120 11.92 -5.33 14.40
N ASN A 121 11.54 -5.20 13.13
CA ASN A 121 12.26 -4.38 12.15
C ASN A 121 11.92 -2.89 12.25
N LYS A 122 11.11 -2.44 13.20
CA LYS A 122 10.67 -1.06 13.38
C LYS A 122 10.00 -0.47 12.13
N TRP A 123 9.25 -1.29 11.40
CA TRP A 123 8.53 -0.85 10.20
C TRP A 123 7.14 -0.29 10.53
N ILE A 124 6.62 -0.59 11.71
CA ILE A 124 5.35 -0.09 12.22
C ILE A 124 5.55 1.31 12.81
N HIS A 125 4.64 2.22 12.49
CA HIS A 125 4.45 3.48 13.19
C HIS A 125 3.28 3.34 14.15
N SER A 126 3.34 3.99 15.31
CA SER A 126 2.28 3.92 16.33
C SER A 126 0.91 4.30 15.77
N ASP A 127 0.87 5.29 14.88
CA ASP A 127 -0.38 5.76 14.29
C ASP A 127 -0.91 4.84 13.16
N ASP A 128 -0.06 3.96 12.63
CA ASP A 128 -0.42 3.00 11.59
C ASP A 128 -0.07 1.56 12.02
N PRO A 129 -0.72 1.03 13.07
CA PRO A 129 -0.33 -0.23 13.72
C PRO A 129 -0.46 -1.45 12.80
N TYR A 130 -1.23 -1.38 11.74
CA TYR A 130 -1.33 -2.42 10.70
C TYR A 130 -0.33 -2.22 9.55
N GLY A 131 0.65 -1.32 9.67
CA GLY A 131 1.73 -1.15 8.74
C GLY A 131 1.39 -0.36 7.47
N TRP A 132 2.12 -0.65 6.38
CA TRP A 132 2.10 0.17 5.17
C TRP A 132 0.71 0.33 4.55
N PHE A 133 -0.09 -0.72 4.47
CA PHE A 133 -1.43 -0.64 3.88
C PHE A 133 -2.38 0.23 4.71
N ASN A 134 -2.27 0.20 6.04
CA ASN A 134 -2.98 1.09 6.94
C ASN A 134 -2.59 2.55 6.69
N TRP A 135 -1.28 2.83 6.61
CA TRP A 135 -0.79 4.14 6.22
C TRP A 135 -1.31 4.56 4.85
N TYR A 136 -1.28 3.67 3.86
CA TYR A 136 -1.71 3.94 2.49
C TYR A 136 -3.21 4.29 2.40
N ILE A 137 -4.07 3.58 3.13
CA ILE A 137 -5.50 3.94 3.22
C ILE A 137 -5.64 5.39 3.67
N ARG A 138 -5.03 5.75 4.79
CA ARG A 138 -5.13 7.10 5.36
C ARG A 138 -4.53 8.15 4.43
N PHE A 139 -3.38 7.89 3.84
CA PHE A 139 -2.74 8.79 2.88
C PHE A 139 -3.62 9.00 1.63
N TYR A 140 -4.18 7.94 1.09
CA TYR A 140 -5.06 7.99 -0.08
C TYR A 140 -6.28 8.89 0.16
N TYR A 141 -6.87 8.79 1.34
CA TYR A 141 -8.02 9.59 1.76
C TYR A 141 -7.65 10.96 2.35
N GLY A 142 -6.41 11.38 2.26
CA GLY A 142 -6.02 12.77 2.49
C GLY A 142 -5.21 13.04 3.75
N ARG A 143 -4.99 12.06 4.65
CA ARG A 143 -4.09 12.27 5.78
C ARG A 143 -2.67 12.56 5.26
N ARG A 144 -2.02 13.55 5.85
CA ARG A 144 -0.59 13.82 5.68
C ARG A 144 0.08 13.77 7.03
N HIS A 145 1.23 13.09 7.10
CA HIS A 145 1.88 12.71 8.34
C HIS A 145 3.39 12.83 8.23
N ASN A 146 4.08 13.03 9.35
CA ASN A 146 5.55 13.12 9.39
C ASN A 146 6.24 11.83 8.94
N ASP A 147 5.54 10.68 9.00
CA ASP A 147 6.02 9.38 8.53
C ASP A 147 5.88 9.17 7.00
N ASP A 148 5.19 10.06 6.29
CA ASP A 148 4.91 9.92 4.85
C ASP A 148 6.20 9.74 4.04
N PHE A 149 7.23 10.52 4.36
CA PHE A 149 8.53 10.41 3.70
C PHE A 149 9.11 9.00 3.80
N ARG A 150 9.12 8.41 4.99
CA ARG A 150 9.65 7.07 5.23
C ARG A 150 8.85 6.02 4.47
N GLN A 151 7.52 6.10 4.53
CA GLN A 151 6.63 5.12 3.90
C GLN A 151 6.72 5.18 2.37
N ILE A 152 6.78 6.38 1.79
CA ILE A 152 6.94 6.56 0.34
C ILE A 152 8.31 6.06 -0.13
N ASN A 153 9.38 6.33 0.61
CA ASN A 153 10.70 5.81 0.25
C ASN A 153 10.78 4.28 0.34
N ARG A 154 10.15 3.67 1.34
CA ARG A 154 10.04 2.21 1.44
C ARG A 154 9.29 1.64 0.22
N PHE A 155 8.15 2.24 -0.13
CA PHE A 155 7.38 1.87 -1.31
C PHE A 155 8.24 1.94 -2.57
N ARG A 156 8.86 3.09 -2.84
CA ARG A 156 9.69 3.30 -4.03
C ARG A 156 10.85 2.28 -4.12
N SER A 157 11.53 2.07 -3.01
CA SER A 157 12.65 1.12 -2.93
C SER A 157 12.18 -0.31 -3.16
N PHE A 158 11.03 -0.69 -2.58
CA PHE A 158 10.45 -2.01 -2.76
C PHE A 158 10.05 -2.23 -4.22
N VAL A 159 9.25 -1.33 -4.77
CA VAL A 159 8.74 -1.45 -6.14
C VAL A 159 9.87 -1.51 -7.16
N LYS A 160 10.81 -0.55 -7.13
CA LYS A 160 11.92 -0.51 -8.08
C LYS A 160 12.80 -1.76 -8.02
N ARG A 161 13.12 -2.23 -6.82
CA ARG A 161 13.95 -3.43 -6.63
C ARG A 161 13.26 -4.68 -7.18
N HIS A 162 12.00 -4.91 -6.81
CA HIS A 162 11.29 -6.13 -7.20
C HIS A 162 10.89 -6.13 -8.67
N TRP A 163 10.46 -4.99 -9.18
CA TRP A 163 10.20 -4.84 -10.60
C TRP A 163 11.49 -5.00 -11.43
N GLY A 164 12.59 -4.36 -11.00
CA GLY A 164 13.88 -4.49 -11.68
C GLY A 164 14.40 -5.93 -11.73
N MET A 165 14.14 -6.72 -10.68
CA MET A 165 14.45 -8.15 -10.66
C MET A 165 13.64 -8.93 -11.72
N LEU A 166 12.33 -8.67 -11.82
CA LEU A 166 11.47 -9.28 -12.85
C LEU A 166 11.90 -8.87 -14.25
N ASN A 167 12.12 -7.59 -14.48
CA ASN A 167 12.55 -7.06 -15.77
C ASN A 167 13.90 -7.65 -16.19
N GLY A 168 14.86 -7.73 -15.27
CA GLY A 168 16.16 -8.36 -15.53
C GLY A 168 16.05 -9.84 -15.92
N TYR A 169 15.11 -10.58 -15.32
CA TYR A 169 14.80 -11.94 -15.73
C TYR A 169 14.20 -11.97 -17.13
N CYS A 170 13.19 -11.14 -17.41
CA CYS A 170 12.52 -11.08 -18.71
C CYS A 170 13.52 -10.80 -19.85
N GLN A 171 14.41 -9.83 -19.65
CA GLN A 171 15.43 -9.48 -20.62
C GLN A 171 16.42 -10.64 -20.89
N LYS A 172 16.90 -11.30 -19.82
CA LYS A 172 17.88 -12.40 -19.94
C LYS A 172 17.27 -13.67 -20.56
N SER A 173 16.01 -13.95 -20.30
CA SER A 173 15.33 -15.17 -20.77
C SER A 173 14.50 -14.95 -22.01
N ASN A 174 14.43 -13.73 -22.53
CA ASN A 174 13.53 -13.33 -23.62
C ASN A 174 12.06 -13.71 -23.34
N THR A 175 11.65 -13.55 -22.06
CA THR A 175 10.30 -13.89 -21.60
C THR A 175 9.49 -12.61 -21.40
N PRO A 176 8.27 -12.52 -21.93
CA PRO A 176 7.37 -11.38 -21.67
C PRO A 176 7.05 -11.21 -20.17
N MET A 177 6.82 -9.98 -19.75
CA MET A 177 6.59 -9.64 -18.32
C MET A 177 5.33 -10.33 -17.76
N ASP A 178 4.31 -10.52 -18.56
CA ASP A 178 3.08 -11.23 -18.17
C ASP A 178 3.30 -12.73 -17.92
N GLN A 179 4.34 -13.32 -18.52
CA GLN A 179 4.73 -14.71 -18.28
C GLN A 179 5.70 -14.86 -17.10
N ALA A 180 6.40 -13.80 -16.71
CA ALA A 180 7.29 -13.83 -15.55
C ALA A 180 6.54 -14.13 -14.24
N GLU A 181 5.25 -13.79 -14.16
CA GLU A 181 4.42 -14.07 -12.99
C GLU A 181 4.36 -15.55 -12.62
N TYR A 182 4.39 -16.46 -13.58
CA TYR A 182 4.35 -17.91 -13.32
C TYR A 182 5.56 -18.41 -12.51
N LYS A 183 6.72 -17.80 -12.74
CA LYS A 183 7.96 -18.15 -12.03
C LYS A 183 8.15 -17.35 -10.75
N TYR A 184 7.70 -16.10 -10.74
CA TYR A 184 7.97 -15.14 -9.65
C TYR A 184 6.70 -14.71 -8.90
N GLN A 185 5.75 -15.63 -8.71
CA GLN A 185 4.47 -15.38 -8.04
C GLN A 185 4.61 -14.62 -6.72
N LYS A 186 5.59 -15.01 -5.89
CA LYS A 186 5.83 -14.35 -4.59
C LYS A 186 6.23 -12.88 -4.75
N THR A 187 7.04 -12.57 -5.76
CA THR A 187 7.45 -11.19 -6.07
C THR A 187 6.28 -10.38 -6.60
N CYS A 188 5.51 -10.95 -7.53
CA CYS A 188 4.32 -10.31 -8.07
C CYS A 188 3.26 -10.08 -6.99
N GLN A 189 3.05 -11.06 -6.11
CA GLN A 189 2.16 -10.90 -4.96
C GLN A 189 2.64 -9.79 -4.02
N GLY A 190 3.95 -9.69 -3.78
CA GLY A 190 4.53 -8.60 -3.00
C GLY A 190 4.27 -7.23 -3.64
N LEU A 191 4.49 -7.08 -4.93
CA LEU A 191 4.20 -5.84 -5.66
C LEU A 191 2.72 -5.44 -5.54
N LEU A 192 1.79 -6.38 -5.72
CA LEU A 192 0.37 -6.12 -5.53
C LEU A 192 0.06 -5.61 -4.11
N GLN A 193 0.66 -6.20 -3.07
CA GLN A 193 0.48 -5.75 -1.68
C GLN A 193 1.03 -4.34 -1.42
N TRP A 194 1.91 -3.85 -2.30
CA TRP A 194 2.40 -2.47 -2.33
C TRP A 194 1.70 -1.64 -3.41
N ALA A 195 0.44 -1.97 -3.74
CA ALA A 195 -0.39 -1.24 -4.70
C ALA A 195 0.26 -1.06 -6.09
N TRP A 196 1.16 -1.96 -6.51
CA TRP A 196 1.85 -1.87 -7.79
C TRP A 196 1.58 -3.10 -8.68
N ASP A 197 1.29 -2.85 -9.96
CA ASP A 197 1.20 -3.92 -10.96
C ASP A 197 2.58 -4.21 -11.53
N HIS A 198 3.00 -5.48 -11.51
CA HIS A 198 4.29 -5.89 -12.06
C HIS A 198 4.42 -5.64 -13.58
N LYS A 199 3.30 -5.50 -14.28
CA LYS A 199 3.27 -5.18 -15.72
C LYS A 199 3.57 -3.72 -16.02
N VAL A 200 3.54 -2.87 -15.02
CA VAL A 200 3.78 -1.43 -15.15
C VAL A 200 5.22 -1.11 -14.79
N ASP A 201 5.95 -0.49 -15.73
CA ASP A 201 7.30 0.02 -15.47
C ASP A 201 7.23 1.19 -14.48
N PRO A 202 7.90 1.11 -13.31
CA PRO A 202 7.92 2.19 -12.33
C PRO A 202 8.83 3.37 -12.74
N ASN A 203 9.71 3.19 -13.71
CA ASN A 203 10.65 4.23 -14.12
C ASN A 203 9.91 5.44 -14.72
N GLY A 204 10.23 6.64 -14.20
CA GLY A 204 9.53 7.86 -14.57
C GLY A 204 8.11 8.03 -13.98
N LYS A 205 7.61 7.05 -13.21
CA LYS A 205 6.27 7.10 -12.60
C LYS A 205 6.31 7.29 -11.07
N ILE A 206 7.39 6.81 -10.40
CA ILE A 206 7.58 6.92 -8.94
C ILE A 206 8.95 7.46 -8.59
#